data_dcedcd770425756c57e0183e54fdff8e
#
_entry.id   dcedcd770425756c57e0183e54fdff8e
#
_cell.length_a   1.000
_cell.length_b   1.000
_cell.length_c   1.000
_cell.angle_alpha   90.00
_cell.angle_beta   90.00
_cell.angle_gamma   90.00
#
_symmetry.space_group_name_H-M   'P 1'
#
loop_
_entity.id
_entity.type
_entity.pdbx_description
1 polymer ?
#
loop_
_entity_poly.entity_id
_entity_poly.type
_entity_poly.pdbx_seq_one_letter_code
_entity_poly.pdbx_strand_id
1 'polypeptide(L)'
;WLNTPRRPLEASGTSGMKAALNGALNLSILDGWWCEGYDGENGWAIESGDVADGDDAQDARDHLRLFELLEQEVIPLFYRRNAAGIPERWLNKVKHSLRTIPPRFSAHRMVAEYATRFYVPHALMQRSGK
;
A
#
# COMPACT_ATOMS: atom_id res chain seq x y z
N TRP A 1 -9.53 2.79 1.38
CA TRP A 1 -8.86 2.88 2.67
C TRP A 1 -7.97 4.12 2.72
N LEU A 2 -8.31 5.11 3.53
CA LEU A 2 -7.50 6.30 3.76
C LEU A 2 -6.58 6.08 4.96
N ASN A 3 -5.28 6.37 4.79
CA ASN A 3 -4.28 6.27 5.85
C ASN A 3 -3.29 7.44 5.74
N THR A 4 -3.18 8.24 6.78
CA THR A 4 -2.36 9.47 6.80
C THR A 4 -1.39 9.49 7.98
N PRO A 5 -0.44 8.53 8.06
CA PRO A 5 0.60 8.58 9.06
C PRO A 5 1.54 9.76 8.81
N ARG A 6 2.15 10.30 9.87
CA ARG A 6 3.29 11.21 9.70
C ARG A 6 4.54 10.41 9.39
N ARG A 7 5.20 10.74 8.30
CA ARG A 7 6.50 10.13 7.96
C ARG A 7 7.60 10.57 8.93
N PRO A 8 8.47 9.66 9.33
CA PRO A 8 8.57 8.22 9.00
C PRO A 8 8.02 7.31 10.12
N LEU A 9 6.87 7.61 10.69
CA LEU A 9 6.37 6.95 11.91
C LEU A 9 5.55 5.68 11.67
N GLU A 10 5.14 5.38 10.45
CA GLU A 10 4.42 4.14 10.11
C GLU A 10 5.40 2.98 9.91
N ALA A 11 5.56 2.14 10.92
CA ALA A 11 6.51 1.04 10.86
C ALA A 11 6.10 -0.08 9.87
N SER A 12 4.82 -0.30 9.67
CA SER A 12 4.30 -1.35 8.78
C SER A 12 2.98 -0.96 8.10
N GLY A 13 1.87 -0.80 8.83
CA GLY A 13 0.57 -0.43 8.26
C GLY A 13 -0.25 -1.62 7.77
N THR A 14 -0.32 -2.71 8.55
CA THR A 14 -1.04 -3.96 8.19
C THR A 14 -2.52 -3.78 7.89
N SER A 15 -3.15 -2.70 8.36
CA SER A 15 -4.54 -2.37 8.07
C SER A 15 -4.79 -2.12 6.58
N GLY A 16 -3.87 -1.41 5.90
CA GLY A 16 -3.92 -1.20 4.45
C GLY A 16 -3.75 -2.49 3.67
N MET A 17 -2.90 -3.41 4.12
CA MET A 17 -2.77 -4.75 3.52
C MET A 17 -4.08 -5.54 3.61
N LYS A 18 -4.73 -5.51 4.78
CA LYS A 18 -6.03 -6.17 5.00
C LYS A 18 -7.14 -5.54 4.16
N ALA A 19 -7.14 -4.21 4.03
CA ALA A 19 -8.08 -3.50 3.17
C ALA A 19 -7.92 -3.93 1.70
N ALA A 20 -6.69 -3.98 1.19
CA ALA A 20 -6.39 -4.44 -0.17
C ALA A 20 -6.82 -5.89 -0.40
N LEU A 21 -6.60 -6.79 0.57
CA LEU A 21 -7.05 -8.19 0.51
C LEU A 21 -8.57 -8.31 0.38
N ASN A 22 -9.31 -7.34 0.90
CA ASN A 22 -10.77 -7.26 0.80
C ASN A 22 -11.27 -6.38 -0.35
N GLY A 23 -10.41 -6.02 -1.29
CA GLY A 23 -10.76 -5.26 -2.48
C GLY A 23 -10.93 -3.75 -2.27
N ALA A 24 -10.58 -3.23 -1.10
CA ALA A 24 -10.54 -1.78 -0.87
C ALA A 24 -9.24 -1.19 -1.44
N LEU A 25 -9.36 -0.13 -2.23
CA LEU A 25 -8.20 0.60 -2.73
C LEU A 25 -7.58 1.45 -1.61
N ASN A 26 -6.25 1.49 -1.58
CA ASN A 26 -5.51 2.33 -0.65
C ASN A 26 -5.29 3.72 -1.22
N LEU A 27 -5.56 4.74 -0.41
CA LEU A 27 -5.12 6.12 -0.56
C LEU A 27 -4.30 6.44 0.68
N SER A 28 -3.00 6.45 0.57
CA SER A 28 -2.13 6.51 1.75
C SER A 28 -0.87 7.34 1.49
N ILE A 29 -0.35 7.95 2.54
CA ILE A 29 1.00 8.49 2.55
C ILE A 29 1.99 7.35 2.25
N LEU A 30 3.05 7.67 1.49
CA LEU A 30 4.15 6.74 1.19
C LEU A 30 5.02 6.55 2.43
N ASP A 31 4.52 5.71 3.33
CA ASP A 31 5.24 5.27 4.52
C ASP A 31 4.94 3.79 4.81
N GLY A 32 5.76 3.14 5.63
CA GLY A 32 5.62 1.73 5.94
C GLY A 32 5.56 0.84 4.70
N TRP A 33 4.61 -0.09 4.68
CA TRP A 33 4.44 -1.05 3.59
C TRP A 33 4.09 -0.41 2.25
N TRP A 34 3.45 0.78 2.26
CA TRP A 34 2.98 1.42 1.04
C TRP A 34 4.13 1.94 0.16
N CYS A 35 5.29 2.24 0.76
CA CYS A 35 6.52 2.53 0.01
C CYS A 35 6.95 1.37 -0.90
N GLU A 36 6.66 0.14 -0.48
CA GLU A 36 6.99 -1.06 -1.25
C GLU A 36 5.80 -1.55 -2.09
N GLY A 37 4.57 -1.36 -1.60
CA GLY A 37 3.36 -1.91 -2.19
C GLY A 37 2.77 -1.10 -3.33
N TYR A 38 2.98 0.21 -3.33
CA TYR A 38 2.45 1.10 -4.36
C TYR A 38 3.21 0.95 -5.68
N ASP A 39 2.49 0.79 -6.78
CA ASP A 39 3.04 0.62 -8.13
C ASP A 39 2.55 1.66 -9.15
N GLY A 40 1.82 2.70 -8.68
CA GLY A 40 1.21 3.73 -9.53
C GLY A 40 -0.21 3.40 -10.00
N GLU A 41 -0.57 2.11 -10.05
CA GLU A 41 -1.86 1.68 -10.61
C GLU A 41 -2.79 1.02 -9.58
N ASN A 42 -2.25 0.53 -8.45
CA ASN A 42 -2.98 -0.26 -7.46
C ASN A 42 -3.62 0.54 -6.31
N GLY A 43 -3.57 1.85 -6.38
CA GLY A 43 -4.12 2.77 -5.38
C GLY A 43 -3.70 4.20 -5.65
N TRP A 44 -3.54 5.01 -4.60
CA TRP A 44 -3.03 6.38 -4.68
C TRP A 44 -2.02 6.65 -3.58
N ALA A 45 -0.98 7.40 -3.93
CA ALA A 45 0.04 7.86 -3.00
C ALA A 45 -0.16 9.34 -2.67
N ILE A 46 -0.20 9.65 -1.39
CA ILE A 46 -0.03 11.02 -0.89
C ILE A 46 1.48 11.21 -0.74
N GLU A 47 2.07 11.92 -1.70
CA GLU A 47 3.50 12.20 -1.70
C GLU A 47 3.76 13.42 -0.82
N SER A 48 4.23 13.16 0.39
CA SER A 48 4.74 14.19 1.31
C SER A 48 6.11 14.65 0.82
N GLY A 49 6.38 15.94 0.90
CA GLY A 49 7.72 16.48 0.66
C GLY A 49 8.76 15.99 1.67
N ASP A 50 9.91 16.64 1.74
CA ASP A 50 10.97 16.28 2.66
C ASP A 50 10.54 16.41 4.13
N VAL A 51 10.87 15.41 4.94
CA VAL A 51 10.61 15.36 6.39
C VAL A 51 11.36 16.49 7.15
N ALA A 52 12.38 17.05 6.53
CA ALA A 52 13.20 18.12 7.12
C ALA A 52 12.46 19.45 7.33
N ASP A 53 11.31 19.66 6.70
CA ASP A 53 10.58 20.95 6.76
C ASP A 53 9.73 21.14 8.03
N GLY A 54 9.64 20.13 8.89
CA GLY A 54 8.86 20.13 10.12
C GLY A 54 7.41 19.69 9.95
N ASP A 55 6.79 19.29 11.06
CA ASP A 55 5.48 18.62 11.09
C ASP A 55 4.35 19.46 10.48
N ASP A 56 4.27 20.75 10.81
CA ASP A 56 3.19 21.62 10.33
C ASP A 56 3.25 21.82 8.80
N ALA A 57 4.45 21.95 8.24
CA ALA A 57 4.64 22.08 6.80
C ALA A 57 4.33 20.77 6.07
N GLN A 58 4.69 19.63 6.67
CA GLN A 58 4.31 18.32 6.16
C GLN A 58 2.79 18.14 6.18
N ASP A 59 2.13 18.39 7.29
CA ASP A 59 0.67 18.28 7.43
C ASP A 59 -0.06 19.16 6.40
N ALA A 60 0.42 20.38 6.16
CA ALA A 60 -0.16 21.29 5.17
C ALA A 60 -0.04 20.75 3.73
N ARG A 61 1.11 20.17 3.37
CA ARG A 61 1.30 19.56 2.04
C ARG A 61 0.45 18.30 1.86
N ASP A 62 0.43 17.42 2.86
CA ASP A 62 -0.35 16.19 2.86
C ASP A 62 -1.85 16.48 2.72
N HIS A 63 -2.32 17.51 3.43
CA HIS A 63 -3.70 18.00 3.32
C HIS A 63 -4.03 18.43 1.88
N LEU A 64 -3.24 19.30 1.29
CA LEU A 64 -3.46 19.79 -0.08
C LEU A 64 -3.43 18.62 -1.08
N ARG A 65 -2.45 17.73 -0.97
CA ARG A 65 -2.32 16.59 -1.88
C ARG A 65 -3.46 15.59 -1.72
N LEU A 66 -3.91 15.35 -0.50
CA LEU A 66 -5.07 14.49 -0.23
C LEU A 66 -6.34 15.03 -0.92
N PHE A 67 -6.64 16.32 -0.77
CA PHE A 67 -7.83 16.91 -1.39
C PHE A 67 -7.72 16.93 -2.92
N GLU A 68 -6.56 17.25 -3.46
CA GLU A 68 -6.30 17.18 -4.90
C GLU A 68 -6.58 15.78 -5.47
N LEU A 69 -6.04 14.73 -4.83
CA LEU A 69 -6.29 13.34 -5.23
C LEU A 69 -7.76 12.97 -5.14
N LEU A 70 -8.45 13.36 -4.07
CA LEU A 70 -9.87 13.10 -3.91
C LEU A 70 -10.70 13.76 -5.00
N GLU A 71 -10.48 15.04 -5.25
CA GLU A 71 -11.29 15.83 -6.18
C GLU A 71 -10.99 15.51 -7.65
N GLN A 72 -9.73 15.30 -7.99
CA GLN A 72 -9.32 15.14 -9.39
C GLN A 72 -9.28 13.69 -9.84
N GLU A 73 -9.06 12.73 -8.95
CA GLU A 73 -8.87 11.33 -9.32
C GLU A 73 -9.89 10.38 -8.69
N VAL A 74 -9.96 10.32 -7.35
CA VAL A 74 -10.71 9.27 -6.63
C VAL A 74 -12.21 9.41 -6.87
N ILE A 75 -12.79 10.58 -6.60
CA ILE A 75 -14.22 10.83 -6.74
C ILE A 75 -14.66 10.71 -8.21
N PRO A 76 -14.00 11.35 -9.17
CA PRO A 76 -14.37 11.19 -10.58
C PRO A 76 -14.26 9.75 -11.06
N LEU A 77 -13.23 9.01 -10.66
CA LEU A 77 -13.06 7.61 -11.04
C LEU A 77 -14.17 6.72 -10.48
N PHE A 78 -14.54 6.94 -9.21
CA PHE A 78 -15.58 6.15 -8.54
C PHE A 78 -16.97 6.37 -9.14
N TYR A 79 -17.33 7.62 -9.46
CA TYR A 79 -18.66 7.95 -9.98
C TYR A 79 -18.79 7.79 -11.50
N ARG A 80 -17.67 7.68 -12.25
CA ARG A 80 -17.72 7.43 -13.70
C ARG A 80 -18.22 6.02 -13.98
N ARG A 81 -19.38 5.94 -14.65
CA ARG A 81 -20.02 4.68 -15.00
C ARG A 81 -20.15 4.56 -16.51
N ASN A 82 -20.09 3.32 -17.01
CA ASN A 82 -20.40 3.00 -18.40
C ASN A 82 -21.91 2.99 -18.64
N ALA A 83 -22.34 2.68 -19.88
CA ALA A 83 -23.76 2.64 -20.26
C ALA A 83 -24.58 1.62 -19.46
N ALA A 84 -23.95 0.59 -18.88
CA ALA A 84 -24.59 -0.41 -18.02
C ALA A 84 -24.58 0.00 -16.52
N GLY A 85 -24.16 1.22 -16.18
CA GLY A 85 -24.08 1.70 -14.80
C GLY A 85 -22.88 1.16 -13.99
N ILE A 86 -21.93 0.50 -14.65
CA ILE A 86 -20.79 -0.15 -13.99
C ILE A 86 -19.58 0.81 -13.93
N PRO A 87 -18.91 0.96 -12.77
CA PRO A 87 -17.69 1.77 -12.64
C PRO A 87 -16.47 0.99 -13.12
N GLU A 88 -16.39 0.73 -14.41
CA GLU A 88 -15.42 -0.18 -15.02
C GLU A 88 -13.96 0.19 -14.71
N ARG A 89 -13.61 1.47 -14.79
CA ARG A 89 -12.24 1.94 -14.51
C ARG A 89 -11.86 1.77 -13.04
N TRP A 90 -12.82 1.98 -12.12
CA TRP A 90 -12.64 1.69 -10.69
C TRP A 90 -12.38 0.21 -10.46
N LEU A 91 -13.23 -0.65 -11.04
CA LEU A 91 -13.09 -2.10 -10.92
C LEU A 91 -11.78 -2.62 -11.51
N ASN A 92 -11.28 -2.02 -12.58
CA ASN A 92 -9.98 -2.37 -13.14
C ASN A 92 -8.84 -2.06 -12.16
N LYS A 93 -8.88 -0.90 -11.48
CA LYS A 93 -7.92 -0.57 -10.42
C LYS A 93 -8.02 -1.54 -9.23
N VAL A 94 -9.23 -1.92 -8.80
CA VAL A 94 -9.46 -2.94 -7.76
C VAL A 94 -8.86 -4.28 -8.16
N LYS A 95 -9.11 -4.75 -9.38
CA LYS A 95 -8.53 -6.00 -9.90
C LYS A 95 -7.02 -5.95 -9.96
N HIS A 96 -6.43 -4.81 -10.33
CA HIS A 96 -4.99 -4.63 -10.34
C HIS A 96 -4.42 -4.70 -8.92
N SER A 97 -5.03 -4.01 -7.96
CA SER A 97 -4.67 -4.08 -6.54
C SER A 97 -4.70 -5.51 -6.00
N LEU A 98 -5.78 -6.25 -6.27
CA LEU A 98 -5.92 -7.66 -5.86
C LEU A 98 -4.89 -8.59 -6.51
N ARG A 99 -4.38 -8.28 -7.70
CA ARG A 99 -3.33 -9.07 -8.36
C ARG A 99 -1.93 -8.78 -7.83
N THR A 100 -1.66 -7.56 -7.41
CA THR A 100 -0.30 -7.12 -7.07
C THR A 100 -0.01 -7.16 -5.57
N ILE A 101 -0.97 -6.82 -4.72
CA ILE A 101 -0.75 -6.67 -3.28
C ILE A 101 -0.81 -7.99 -2.50
N PRO A 102 -1.92 -8.77 -2.53
CA PRO A 102 -2.04 -9.96 -1.69
C PRO A 102 -0.94 -11.01 -1.91
N PRO A 103 -0.50 -11.32 -3.14
CA PRO A 103 0.58 -12.28 -3.34
C PRO A 103 1.90 -11.82 -2.70
N ARG A 104 2.17 -10.52 -2.73
CA ARG A 104 3.43 -9.94 -2.21
C ARG A 104 3.41 -9.75 -0.70
N PHE A 105 2.28 -9.37 -0.13
CA PHE A 105 2.12 -9.05 1.29
C PHE A 105 1.31 -10.09 2.07
N SER A 106 1.46 -11.37 1.73
CA SER A 106 0.81 -12.47 2.43
C SER A 106 1.71 -13.08 3.51
N ALA A 107 1.10 -13.51 4.62
CA ALA A 107 1.79 -14.27 5.66
C ALA A 107 2.37 -15.59 5.12
N HIS A 108 1.71 -16.21 4.15
CA HIS A 108 2.20 -17.42 3.51
C HIS A 108 3.57 -17.21 2.83
N ARG A 109 3.70 -16.14 2.02
CA ARG A 109 4.99 -15.78 1.41
C ARG A 109 6.04 -15.46 2.46
N MET A 110 5.69 -14.67 3.47
CA MET A 110 6.59 -14.31 4.57
C MET A 110 7.16 -15.55 5.26
N VAL A 111 6.30 -16.48 5.66
CA VAL A 111 6.72 -17.74 6.31
C VAL A 111 7.60 -18.58 5.40
N ALA A 112 7.24 -18.71 4.13
CA ALA A 112 8.04 -19.46 3.16
C ALA A 112 9.44 -18.84 3.00
N GLU A 113 9.54 -17.52 2.88
CA GLU A 113 10.83 -16.83 2.75
C GLU A 113 11.68 -16.94 4.03
N TYR A 114 11.10 -16.79 5.21
CA TYR A 114 11.83 -16.98 6.46
C TYR A 114 12.32 -18.41 6.62
N ALA A 115 11.48 -19.40 6.30
CA ALA A 115 11.89 -20.79 6.36
C ALA A 115 13.06 -21.09 5.44
N THR A 116 12.96 -20.67 4.17
CA THR A 116 13.97 -21.01 3.14
C THR A 116 15.26 -20.20 3.26
N ARG A 117 15.17 -18.92 3.66
CA ARG A 117 16.34 -18.03 3.70
C ARG A 117 17.09 -18.05 5.04
N PHE A 118 16.40 -18.36 6.14
CA PHE A 118 17.00 -18.25 7.46
C PHE A 118 16.93 -19.56 8.26
N TYR A 119 15.76 -20.13 8.49
CA TYR A 119 15.61 -21.25 9.42
C TYR A 119 16.23 -22.56 8.89
N VAL A 120 15.95 -22.93 7.65
CA VAL A 120 16.49 -24.16 7.06
C VAL A 120 18.01 -24.10 6.90
N PRO A 121 18.61 -23.03 6.33
CA PRO A 121 20.07 -22.91 6.25
C PRO A 121 20.75 -22.97 7.62
N HIS A 122 20.22 -22.28 8.62
CA HIS A 122 20.77 -22.31 9.97
C HIS A 122 20.72 -23.70 10.59
N ALA A 123 19.60 -24.42 10.47
CA ALA A 123 19.46 -25.78 10.98
C ALA A 123 20.42 -26.78 10.31
N LEU A 124 20.68 -26.61 9.00
CA LEU A 124 21.65 -27.43 8.26
C LEU A 124 23.09 -27.16 8.71
N MET A 125 23.47 -25.90 8.93
CA MET A 125 24.80 -25.54 9.42
C MET A 125 25.08 -26.17 10.80
N GLN A 126 24.10 -26.17 11.71
CA GLN A 126 24.26 -26.81 13.03
C GLN A 126 24.43 -28.33 12.96
N ARG A 127 23.86 -28.99 11.94
CA ARG A 127 24.04 -30.44 11.73
C ARG A 127 25.39 -30.80 11.13
N SER A 128 25.97 -29.94 10.31
CA SER A 128 27.25 -30.17 9.65
C SER A 128 28.46 -29.88 10.55
N GLY A 129 28.27 -29.21 11.68
CA GLY A 129 29.33 -28.89 12.66
C GLY A 129 29.44 -29.89 13.82
N LYS A 130 28.70 -31.01 13.76
CA LYS A 130 28.85 -32.18 14.64
C LYS A 130 29.44 -33.34 13.86
#